data_5a7ac73b1d230dae07e41ebd119a5f10
#
_entry.id   5a7ac73b1d230dae07e41ebd119a5f10
#
_cell.length_a   1.000
_cell.length_b   1.000
_cell.length_c   1.000
_cell.angle_alpha   90.00
_cell.angle_beta   90.00
_cell.angle_gamma   90.00
#
_symmetry.space_group_name_H-M   'P 1'
#
loop_
_entity.id
_entity.type
_entity.pdbx_description
1 polymer ?
#
loop_
_entity_poly.entity_id
_entity_poly.type
_entity_poly.pdbx_seq_one_letter_code
_entity_poly.pdbx_strand_id
1 'polypeptide(L)'
;LVTCDSFGSHYGFHDILVSKVTDREGYMRATKYYFDNIIGPFKPYMKKALDRVRNLDISMICTGHGPVLDTNIDFMLDTYEEWCTVVNPNPRKTVIIPYVSAYGYTKQLAETIARGIEESGDIDVRCYDMVEADRGKVLEELGFADGILFGSPTIVGEALKPIWDLTTSIFAGTHGGKLAGAFGSYGWSG
;
A
#
# COMPACT_ATOMS: atom_id res chain seq x y z
N LEU A 1 10.76 12.41 -23.57
CA LEU A 1 10.85 11.29 -22.61
C LEU A 1 9.83 10.22 -22.98
N VAL A 2 10.20 8.93 -22.94
CA VAL A 2 9.29 7.78 -23.13
C VAL A 2 9.17 7.04 -21.80
N THR A 3 7.94 6.84 -21.30
CA THR A 3 7.72 6.46 -19.91
C THR A 3 6.86 5.19 -19.70
N CYS A 4 6.39 4.58 -20.80
CA CYS A 4 5.46 3.44 -20.71
C CYS A 4 4.24 3.78 -19.80
N ASP A 5 4.10 3.13 -18.64
CA ASP A 5 2.96 3.33 -17.74
C ASP A 5 3.02 4.63 -16.91
N SER A 6 4.22 5.16 -16.64
CA SER A 6 4.31 6.42 -15.88
C SER A 6 3.70 7.57 -16.67
N PHE A 7 2.88 8.38 -15.99
CA PHE A 7 2.11 9.49 -16.56
C PHE A 7 0.99 9.06 -17.52
N GLY A 8 0.70 7.76 -17.62
CA GLY A 8 -0.36 7.23 -18.45
C GLY A 8 -1.76 7.51 -17.91
N SER A 9 -2.75 7.30 -18.77
CA SER A 9 -4.18 7.36 -18.41
C SER A 9 -5.00 6.44 -19.31
N HIS A 10 -6.18 6.02 -18.86
CA HIS A 10 -7.19 5.37 -19.70
C HIS A 10 -8.21 6.38 -20.25
N TYR A 11 -7.74 7.57 -20.62
CA TYR A 11 -8.57 8.61 -21.23
C TYR A 11 -8.58 8.46 -22.75
N GLY A 12 -9.72 8.06 -23.28
CA GLY A 12 -9.91 7.91 -24.73
C GLY A 12 -10.42 9.20 -25.35
N PHE A 13 -9.78 9.67 -26.42
CA PHE A 13 -10.28 10.76 -27.25
C PHE A 13 -9.67 10.67 -28.66
N HIS A 14 -10.13 11.53 -29.58
CA HIS A 14 -9.79 11.39 -31.00
C HIS A 14 -8.42 11.93 -31.40
N ASP A 15 -7.79 12.74 -30.56
CA ASP A 15 -6.44 13.28 -30.78
C ASP A 15 -5.42 12.54 -29.90
N ILE A 16 -4.14 12.80 -30.10
CA ILE A 16 -3.04 12.17 -29.36
C ILE A 16 -2.37 13.07 -28.34
N LEU A 17 -2.64 14.39 -28.37
CA LEU A 17 -1.92 15.38 -27.56
C LEU A 17 -2.80 15.90 -26.41
N VAL A 18 -2.22 16.00 -25.22
CA VAL A 18 -2.90 16.59 -24.05
C VAL A 18 -3.32 18.03 -24.28
N SER A 19 -2.57 18.80 -25.07
CA SER A 19 -2.95 20.19 -25.43
C SER A 19 -4.31 20.29 -26.14
N LYS A 20 -4.78 19.20 -26.75
CA LYS A 20 -6.06 19.13 -27.47
C LYS A 20 -7.21 18.63 -26.59
N VAL A 21 -6.95 18.17 -25.39
CA VAL A 21 -7.97 17.71 -24.44
C VAL A 21 -8.80 18.92 -23.98
N THR A 22 -10.09 18.89 -24.23
CA THR A 22 -11.06 19.92 -23.80
C THR A 22 -11.67 19.60 -22.44
N ASP A 23 -11.98 18.33 -22.15
CA ASP A 23 -12.46 17.86 -20.84
C ASP A 23 -11.26 17.58 -19.90
N ARG A 24 -10.71 18.65 -19.34
CA ARG A 24 -9.55 18.58 -18.43
C ARG A 24 -9.85 17.81 -17.16
N GLU A 25 -11.04 17.95 -16.61
CA GLU A 25 -11.45 17.25 -15.39
C GLU A 25 -11.58 15.74 -15.64
N GLY A 26 -12.21 15.34 -16.73
CA GLY A 26 -12.32 13.93 -17.11
C GLY A 26 -10.95 13.29 -17.34
N TYR A 27 -10.04 14.01 -18.02
CA TYR A 27 -8.67 13.57 -18.20
C TYR A 27 -7.95 13.36 -16.86
N MET A 28 -8.03 14.34 -15.95
CA MET A 28 -7.37 14.23 -14.64
C MET A 28 -7.97 13.12 -13.77
N ARG A 29 -9.30 12.90 -13.80
CA ARG A 29 -9.94 11.77 -13.13
C ARG A 29 -9.43 10.43 -13.68
N ALA A 30 -9.34 10.30 -15.00
CA ALA A 30 -8.83 9.09 -15.65
C ALA A 30 -7.35 8.84 -15.34
N THR A 31 -6.54 9.91 -15.31
CA THR A 31 -5.11 9.85 -14.93
C THR A 31 -4.94 9.45 -13.47
N LYS A 32 -5.74 10.03 -12.56
CA LYS A 32 -5.70 9.65 -11.13
C LYS A 32 -6.12 8.21 -10.92
N TYR A 33 -7.19 7.77 -11.58
CA TYR A 33 -7.62 6.37 -11.51
C TYR A 33 -6.52 5.42 -12.02
N TYR A 34 -5.88 5.76 -13.15
CA TYR A 34 -4.76 4.99 -13.68
C TYR A 34 -3.58 4.96 -12.70
N PHE A 35 -3.21 6.12 -12.15
CA PHE A 35 -2.16 6.22 -11.14
C PHE A 35 -2.45 5.30 -9.94
N ASP A 36 -3.64 5.37 -9.36
CA ASP A 36 -3.99 4.62 -8.15
C ASP A 36 -3.88 3.09 -8.35
N ASN A 37 -4.25 2.61 -9.53
CA ASN A 37 -4.28 1.18 -9.82
C ASN A 37 -2.96 0.62 -10.37
N ILE A 38 -2.19 1.41 -11.10
CA ILE A 38 -0.99 0.95 -11.80
C ILE A 38 0.29 1.44 -11.10
N ILE A 39 0.36 2.72 -10.76
CA ILE A 39 1.54 3.35 -10.15
C ILE A 39 1.46 3.33 -8.63
N GLY A 40 0.28 3.42 -8.06
CA GLY A 40 0.03 3.51 -6.62
C GLY A 40 0.78 2.47 -5.79
N PRO A 41 0.82 1.19 -6.18
CA PRO A 41 1.62 0.17 -5.50
C PRO A 41 3.13 0.42 -5.53
N PHE A 42 3.60 1.28 -6.45
CA PHE A 42 5.01 1.55 -6.70
C PHE A 42 5.44 2.98 -6.35
N LYS A 43 4.67 3.72 -5.54
CA LYS A 43 4.94 5.11 -5.14
C LYS A 43 6.40 5.40 -4.76
N PRO A 44 7.08 4.58 -3.93
CA PRO A 44 8.48 4.84 -3.58
C PRO A 44 9.44 4.81 -4.77
N TYR A 45 9.14 3.96 -5.76
CA TYR A 45 9.95 3.87 -6.98
C TYR A 45 9.64 5.03 -7.93
N MET A 46 8.36 5.39 -8.04
CA MET A 46 7.93 6.53 -8.84
C MET A 46 8.54 7.84 -8.31
N LYS A 47 8.58 8.02 -6.98
CA LYS A 47 9.23 9.19 -6.37
C LYS A 47 10.71 9.29 -6.74
N LYS A 48 11.45 8.18 -6.68
CA LYS A 48 12.85 8.14 -7.14
C LYS A 48 13.00 8.42 -8.64
N ALA A 49 12.02 8.03 -9.45
CA ALA A 49 12.02 8.36 -10.88
C ALA A 49 11.78 9.86 -11.10
N LEU A 50 10.83 10.46 -10.37
CA LEU A 50 10.56 11.91 -10.40
C LEU A 50 11.81 12.72 -10.06
N ASP A 51 12.56 12.36 -9.00
CA ASP A 51 13.81 13.02 -8.62
C ASP A 51 14.85 13.06 -9.76
N ARG A 52 14.85 12.03 -10.62
CA ARG A 52 15.75 11.94 -11.76
C ARG A 52 15.26 12.76 -12.96
N VAL A 53 13.97 12.69 -13.26
CA VAL A 53 13.43 13.33 -14.46
C VAL A 53 13.25 14.83 -14.31
N ARG A 54 13.09 15.36 -13.08
CA ARG A 54 12.98 16.80 -12.82
C ARG A 54 14.19 17.62 -13.28
N ASN A 55 15.35 16.99 -13.40
CA ASN A 55 16.58 17.65 -13.85
C ASN A 55 16.77 17.60 -15.39
N LEU A 56 15.80 17.04 -16.12
CA LEU A 56 15.86 16.93 -17.56
C LEU A 56 15.06 18.06 -18.22
N ASP A 57 15.57 18.58 -19.33
CA ASP A 57 14.80 19.48 -20.19
C ASP A 57 13.83 18.64 -21.04
N ILE A 58 12.58 18.55 -20.55
CA ILE A 58 11.55 17.68 -21.15
C ILE A 58 10.52 18.55 -21.87
N SER A 59 10.50 18.46 -23.19
CA SER A 59 9.50 19.11 -24.05
C SER A 59 8.26 18.25 -24.27
N MET A 60 8.34 16.91 -24.06
CA MET A 60 7.25 15.99 -24.31
C MET A 60 7.43 14.69 -23.52
N ILE A 61 6.33 14.11 -22.99
CA ILE A 61 6.31 12.78 -22.38
C ILE A 61 5.40 11.88 -23.21
N CYS A 62 6.00 10.86 -23.82
CA CYS A 62 5.29 9.85 -24.61
C CYS A 62 4.96 8.67 -23.68
N THR A 63 3.69 8.53 -23.34
CA THR A 63 3.14 7.48 -22.49
C THR A 63 2.78 6.24 -23.29
N GLY A 64 2.72 5.09 -22.64
CA GLY A 64 2.21 3.85 -23.27
C GLY A 64 0.69 3.79 -23.34
N HIS A 65 0.01 4.60 -22.54
CA HIS A 65 -1.45 4.64 -22.40
C HIS A 65 -1.95 6.06 -22.28
N GLY A 66 -3.01 6.39 -23.05
CA GLY A 66 -3.62 7.71 -23.08
C GLY A 66 -2.84 8.74 -23.89
N PRO A 67 -3.21 10.02 -23.79
CA PRO A 67 -2.61 11.09 -24.59
C PRO A 67 -1.16 11.37 -24.21
N VAL A 68 -0.39 11.79 -25.21
CA VAL A 68 0.99 12.26 -25.04
C VAL A 68 0.97 13.64 -24.37
N LEU A 69 1.79 13.82 -23.33
CA LEU A 69 1.94 15.11 -22.66
C LEU A 69 2.89 16.01 -23.47
N ASP A 70 2.33 16.98 -24.14
CA ASP A 70 3.02 18.03 -24.92
C ASP A 70 2.92 19.41 -24.27
N THR A 71 2.24 19.47 -23.11
CA THR A 71 2.04 20.70 -22.33
C THR A 71 1.87 20.39 -20.84
N ASN A 72 2.07 21.40 -19.99
CA ASN A 72 1.89 21.30 -18.53
C ASN A 72 2.69 20.15 -17.88
N ILE A 73 3.90 19.90 -18.38
CA ILE A 73 4.75 18.80 -17.90
C ILE A 73 5.07 19.01 -16.43
N ASP A 74 5.53 20.19 -16.02
CA ASP A 74 5.85 20.48 -14.61
C ASP A 74 4.64 20.28 -13.70
N PHE A 75 3.46 20.73 -14.11
CA PHE A 75 2.21 20.47 -13.36
C PHE A 75 1.97 18.97 -13.17
N MET A 76 2.20 18.16 -14.18
CA MET A 76 2.03 16.71 -14.08
C MET A 76 3.09 16.07 -13.19
N LEU A 77 4.33 16.52 -13.24
CA LEU A 77 5.40 16.08 -12.34
C LEU A 77 5.06 16.42 -10.89
N ASP A 78 4.58 17.63 -10.61
CA ASP A 78 4.16 18.08 -9.28
C ASP A 78 2.97 17.26 -8.78
N THR A 79 1.98 17.03 -9.64
CA THR A 79 0.80 16.21 -9.34
C THR A 79 1.20 14.76 -8.96
N TYR A 80 2.10 14.16 -9.72
CA TYR A 80 2.60 12.81 -9.41
C TYR A 80 3.41 12.78 -8.12
N GLU A 81 4.19 13.81 -7.82
CA GLU A 81 4.91 13.93 -6.55
C GLU A 81 3.96 14.03 -5.36
N GLU A 82 2.91 14.84 -5.47
CA GLU A 82 1.85 14.92 -4.48
C GLU A 82 1.21 13.54 -4.27
N TRP A 83 0.81 12.87 -5.34
CA TRP A 83 0.18 11.55 -5.26
C TRP A 83 1.11 10.44 -4.75
N CYS A 84 2.41 10.59 -4.94
CA CYS A 84 3.43 9.68 -4.39
C CYS A 84 3.74 9.97 -2.92
N THR A 85 3.36 11.14 -2.40
CA THR A 85 3.62 11.52 -1.02
C THR A 85 2.69 10.73 -0.10
N VAL A 86 3.29 9.89 0.73
CA VAL A 86 2.58 9.08 1.72
C VAL A 86 2.86 9.69 3.09
N VAL A 87 1.81 10.18 3.73
CA VAL A 87 1.89 10.68 5.11
C VAL A 87 1.45 9.55 6.04
N ASN A 88 2.33 9.13 6.95
CA ASN A 88 1.95 8.17 7.97
C ASN A 88 0.97 8.83 8.95
N PRO A 89 -0.26 8.31 9.10
CA PRO A 89 -1.25 8.87 10.01
C PRO A 89 -0.96 8.54 11.47
N ASN A 90 -0.04 7.60 11.76
CA ASN A 90 0.28 7.18 13.11
C ASN A 90 1.24 8.20 13.76
N PRO A 91 0.88 8.77 14.93
CA PRO A 91 1.73 9.76 15.62
C PRO A 91 2.95 9.11 16.31
N ARG A 92 2.89 7.80 16.55
CA ARG A 92 3.93 7.01 17.22
C ARG A 92 4.24 5.75 16.41
N LYS A 93 5.30 5.06 16.78
CA LYS A 93 5.57 3.73 16.25
C LYS A 93 4.38 2.82 16.52
N THR A 94 3.97 2.07 15.52
CA THR A 94 2.76 1.27 15.58
C THR A 94 3.05 -0.17 15.20
N VAL A 95 2.60 -1.10 16.05
CA VAL A 95 2.61 -2.53 15.76
C VAL A 95 1.17 -3.02 15.59
N ILE A 96 0.93 -3.76 14.51
CA ILE A 96 -0.37 -4.35 14.23
C ILE A 96 -0.29 -5.86 14.39
N ILE A 97 -1.23 -6.41 15.15
CA ILE A 97 -1.33 -7.84 15.48
C ILE A 97 -2.63 -8.39 14.91
N PRO A 98 -2.68 -8.74 13.60
CA PRO A 98 -3.80 -9.48 13.07
C PRO A 98 -3.73 -10.93 13.55
N TYR A 99 -4.81 -11.42 14.11
CA TYR A 99 -4.87 -12.79 14.61
C TYR A 99 -6.20 -13.47 14.31
N VAL A 100 -6.20 -14.79 14.38
CA VAL A 100 -7.41 -15.62 14.45
C VAL A 100 -7.28 -16.57 15.62
N SER A 101 -8.37 -16.83 16.32
CA SER A 101 -8.36 -17.71 17.49
C SER A 101 -9.57 -18.64 17.50
N ALA A 102 -9.32 -19.97 17.45
CA ALA A 102 -10.39 -20.97 17.48
C ALA A 102 -10.91 -21.25 18.89
N TYR A 103 -10.03 -21.30 19.88
CA TYR A 103 -10.33 -21.68 21.26
C TYR A 103 -9.91 -20.64 22.30
N GLY A 104 -9.60 -19.42 21.87
CA GLY A 104 -9.20 -18.32 22.75
C GLY A 104 -7.69 -18.24 23.05
N TYR A 105 -6.92 -19.30 22.86
CA TYR A 105 -5.48 -19.31 23.22
C TYR A 105 -4.64 -18.34 22.40
N THR A 106 -4.83 -18.30 21.08
CA THR A 106 -4.11 -17.34 20.21
C THR A 106 -4.50 -15.90 20.53
N LYS A 107 -5.76 -15.64 20.91
CA LYS A 107 -6.21 -14.34 21.39
C LYS A 107 -5.46 -13.93 22.66
N GLN A 108 -5.36 -14.81 23.65
CA GLN A 108 -4.63 -14.54 24.90
C GLN A 108 -3.14 -14.25 24.63
N LEU A 109 -2.53 -14.98 23.66
CA LEU A 109 -1.15 -14.69 23.22
C LEU A 109 -1.06 -13.30 22.60
N ALA A 110 -1.95 -12.95 21.68
CA ALA A 110 -1.99 -11.62 21.05
C ALA A 110 -2.08 -10.50 22.08
N GLU A 111 -3.01 -10.61 23.03
CA GLU A 111 -3.20 -9.63 24.11
C GLU A 111 -1.99 -9.54 25.05
N THR A 112 -1.33 -10.66 25.32
CA THR A 112 -0.13 -10.69 26.16
C THR A 112 1.08 -10.07 25.47
N ILE A 113 1.25 -10.37 24.17
CA ILE A 113 2.29 -9.77 23.34
C ILE A 113 2.06 -8.26 23.23
N ALA A 114 0.82 -7.83 22.99
CA ALA A 114 0.45 -6.41 22.90
C ALA A 114 0.88 -5.66 24.16
N ARG A 115 0.50 -6.15 25.35
CA ARG A 115 0.91 -5.55 26.63
C ARG A 115 2.43 -5.49 26.77
N GLY A 116 3.13 -6.56 26.45
CA GLY A 116 4.59 -6.56 26.53
C GLY A 116 5.26 -5.55 25.63
N ILE A 117 4.69 -5.29 24.43
CA ILE A 117 5.18 -4.26 23.52
C ILE A 117 4.91 -2.86 24.09
N GLU A 118 3.68 -2.60 24.56
CA GLU A 118 3.29 -1.32 25.15
C GLU A 118 4.11 -0.98 26.40
N GLU A 119 4.40 -1.97 27.24
CA GLU A 119 5.26 -1.81 28.42
C GLU A 119 6.75 -1.57 28.06
N SER A 120 7.19 -1.95 26.88
CA SER A 120 8.58 -1.80 26.43
C SER A 120 8.94 -0.39 25.96
N GLY A 121 7.97 0.45 25.67
CA GLY A 121 8.21 1.82 25.17
C GLY A 121 6.95 2.53 24.68
N ASP A 122 7.15 3.68 24.06
CA ASP A 122 6.06 4.50 23.49
C ASP A 122 5.65 3.96 22.09
N ILE A 123 4.96 2.82 22.10
CA ILE A 123 4.53 2.10 20.91
C ILE A 123 3.02 1.85 21.00
N ASP A 124 2.30 2.23 19.95
CA ASP A 124 0.88 1.88 19.80
C ASP A 124 0.75 0.43 19.30
N VAL A 125 -0.11 -0.34 19.95
CA VAL A 125 -0.41 -1.70 19.50
C VAL A 125 -1.89 -1.83 19.17
N ARG A 126 -2.21 -2.41 18.01
CA ARG A 126 -3.58 -2.67 17.56
C ARG A 126 -3.74 -4.15 17.27
N CYS A 127 -4.63 -4.80 18.00
CA CYS A 127 -4.99 -6.20 17.80
C CYS A 127 -6.27 -6.31 16.96
N TYR A 128 -6.26 -7.16 15.94
CA TYR A 128 -7.41 -7.39 15.08
C TYR A 128 -7.75 -8.88 15.04
N ASP A 129 -8.94 -9.24 15.53
CA ASP A 129 -9.50 -10.55 15.25
C ASP A 129 -9.99 -10.59 13.80
N MET A 130 -9.32 -11.36 12.97
CA MET A 130 -9.56 -11.39 11.52
C MET A 130 -10.85 -12.15 11.14
N VAL A 131 -11.56 -12.72 12.11
CA VAL A 131 -12.92 -13.24 11.90
C VAL A 131 -13.94 -12.08 11.86
N GLU A 132 -13.70 -11.02 12.64
CA GLU A 132 -14.62 -9.90 12.82
C GLU A 132 -14.16 -8.62 12.11
N ALA A 133 -12.84 -8.43 11.97
CA ALA A 133 -12.27 -7.21 11.44
C ALA A 133 -12.46 -7.07 9.92
N ASP A 134 -12.65 -5.84 9.47
CA ASP A 134 -12.61 -5.50 8.04
C ASP A 134 -11.18 -5.65 7.49
N ARG A 135 -11.00 -6.63 6.60
CA ARG A 135 -9.70 -6.95 6.00
C ARG A 135 -9.10 -5.77 5.23
N GLY A 136 -9.92 -4.99 4.53
CA GLY A 136 -9.46 -3.83 3.76
C GLY A 136 -8.87 -2.76 4.66
N LYS A 137 -9.56 -2.45 5.77
CA LYS A 137 -9.07 -1.52 6.79
C LYS A 137 -7.76 -2.01 7.42
N VAL A 138 -7.69 -3.29 7.79
CA VAL A 138 -6.45 -3.86 8.37
C VAL A 138 -5.29 -3.78 7.38
N LEU A 139 -5.51 -4.10 6.10
CA LEU A 139 -4.49 -3.95 5.05
C LEU A 139 -4.01 -2.51 4.91
N GLU A 140 -4.91 -1.53 4.93
CA GLU A 140 -4.54 -0.12 4.89
C GLU A 140 -3.64 0.25 6.07
N GLU A 141 -4.03 -0.12 7.28
CA GLU A 141 -3.25 0.16 8.49
C GLU A 141 -1.89 -0.57 8.50
N LEU A 142 -1.83 -1.80 7.97
CA LEU A 142 -0.57 -2.53 7.78
C LEU A 142 0.40 -1.75 6.89
N GLY A 143 -0.09 -0.97 5.93
CA GLY A 143 0.73 -0.08 5.09
C GLY A 143 1.52 0.94 5.91
N PHE A 144 1.01 1.39 7.03
CA PHE A 144 1.59 2.44 7.90
C PHE A 144 2.24 1.90 9.18
N ALA A 145 2.15 0.61 9.46
CA ALA A 145 2.74 0.00 10.65
C ALA A 145 4.27 -0.07 10.56
N ASP A 146 4.95 0.00 11.71
CA ASP A 146 6.38 -0.27 11.84
C ASP A 146 6.67 -1.76 12.05
N GLY A 147 5.71 -2.49 12.65
CA GLY A 147 5.80 -3.91 12.89
C GLY A 147 4.48 -4.65 12.68
N ILE A 148 4.56 -5.91 12.29
CA ILE A 148 3.41 -6.77 12.05
C ILE A 148 3.66 -8.14 12.70
N LEU A 149 2.73 -8.61 13.54
CA LEU A 149 2.81 -9.92 14.16
C LEU A 149 1.55 -10.73 13.83
N PHE A 150 1.71 -11.77 13.01
CA PHE A 150 0.59 -12.62 12.59
C PHE A 150 0.32 -13.71 13.61
N GLY A 151 -0.93 -13.80 14.09
CA GLY A 151 -1.37 -14.79 15.07
C GLY A 151 -2.34 -15.81 14.48
N SER A 152 -2.01 -17.11 14.53
CA SER A 152 -2.94 -18.18 14.16
C SER A 152 -2.67 -19.45 14.93
N PRO A 153 -3.70 -20.21 15.39
CA PRO A 153 -3.46 -21.56 15.79
C PRO A 153 -3.09 -22.42 14.57
N THR A 154 -2.28 -23.47 14.79
CA THR A 154 -2.02 -24.49 13.77
C THR A 154 -3.12 -25.54 13.82
N ILE A 155 -3.93 -25.64 12.76
CA ILE A 155 -4.94 -26.67 12.61
C ILE A 155 -4.75 -27.34 11.25
N VAL A 156 -4.67 -28.69 11.27
CA VAL A 156 -4.35 -29.48 10.06
C VAL A 156 -2.99 -29.09 9.43
N GLY A 157 -2.02 -28.71 10.28
CA GLY A 157 -0.67 -28.34 9.82
C GLY A 157 -0.55 -26.93 9.22
N GLU A 158 -1.60 -26.11 9.28
CA GLU A 158 -1.64 -24.81 8.63
C GLU A 158 -2.23 -23.72 9.50
N ALA A 159 -1.91 -22.45 9.16
CA ALA A 159 -2.61 -21.30 9.71
C ALA A 159 -4.05 -21.26 9.20
N LEU A 160 -4.96 -20.69 10.00
CA LEU A 160 -6.36 -20.59 9.61
C LEU A 160 -6.59 -19.57 8.48
N LYS A 161 -7.61 -19.84 7.69
CA LYS A 161 -7.94 -19.10 6.45
C LYS A 161 -7.97 -17.57 6.60
N PRO A 162 -8.53 -16.93 7.67
CA PRO A 162 -8.52 -15.47 7.78
C PRO A 162 -7.11 -14.86 7.74
N ILE A 163 -6.11 -15.53 8.32
CA ILE A 163 -4.71 -15.08 8.24
C ILE A 163 -4.12 -15.36 6.85
N TRP A 164 -4.41 -16.51 6.25
CA TRP A 164 -4.01 -16.79 4.86
C TRP A 164 -4.55 -15.73 3.89
N ASP A 165 -5.83 -15.39 3.96
CA ASP A 165 -6.45 -14.38 3.10
C ASP A 165 -5.82 -12.99 3.28
N LEU A 166 -5.42 -12.64 4.52
CA LEU A 166 -4.71 -11.41 4.79
C LEU A 166 -3.30 -11.42 4.19
N THR A 167 -2.51 -12.48 4.45
CA THR A 167 -1.12 -12.56 4.00
C THR A 167 -0.98 -12.61 2.49
N THR A 168 -1.91 -13.27 1.78
CA THR A 168 -1.94 -13.30 0.30
C THR A 168 -2.31 -11.97 -0.34
N SER A 169 -2.84 -11.02 0.45
CA SER A 169 -3.17 -9.66 0.01
C SER A 169 -2.03 -8.65 0.29
N ILE A 170 -0.97 -9.08 0.97
CA ILE A 170 0.17 -8.22 1.28
C ILE A 170 1.07 -8.08 0.05
N PHE A 171 1.35 -6.84 -0.32
CA PHE A 171 2.25 -6.52 -1.42
C PHE A 171 3.53 -5.90 -0.90
N ALA A 172 4.68 -6.47 -1.26
CA ALA A 172 5.98 -6.05 -0.74
C ALA A 172 6.31 -4.56 -1.01
N GLY A 173 5.80 -4.00 -2.10
CA GLY A 173 6.01 -2.60 -2.45
C GLY A 173 5.35 -1.60 -1.49
N THR A 174 4.23 -1.98 -0.87
CA THR A 174 3.47 -1.11 0.06
C THR A 174 3.59 -1.54 1.51
N HIS A 175 3.82 -2.82 1.78
CA HIS A 175 3.83 -3.38 3.14
C HIS A 175 5.22 -3.91 3.57
N GLY A 176 6.21 -3.90 2.68
CA GLY A 176 7.56 -4.38 2.97
C GLY A 176 8.40 -3.43 3.84
N GLY A 177 9.60 -3.90 4.22
CA GLY A 177 10.55 -3.09 5.00
C GLY A 177 10.20 -2.92 6.48
N LYS A 178 9.29 -3.76 7.01
CA LYS A 178 8.80 -3.71 8.39
C LYS A 178 9.35 -4.87 9.21
N LEU A 179 9.35 -4.71 10.54
CA LEU A 179 9.56 -5.85 11.43
C LEU A 179 8.36 -6.79 11.30
N ALA A 180 8.61 -8.08 11.09
CA ALA A 180 7.55 -9.06 10.98
C ALA A 180 7.84 -10.29 11.84
N GLY A 181 6.78 -10.89 12.39
CA GLY A 181 6.85 -12.12 13.15
C GLY A 181 5.53 -12.88 13.08
N ALA A 182 5.57 -14.14 13.55
CA ALA A 182 4.39 -14.97 13.67
C ALA A 182 4.36 -15.66 15.03
N PHE A 183 3.16 -15.91 15.53
CA PHE A 183 2.93 -16.65 16.76
C PHE A 183 1.64 -17.48 16.67
N GLY A 184 1.51 -18.45 17.54
CA GLY A 184 0.29 -19.25 17.56
C GLY A 184 0.28 -20.32 18.61
N SER A 185 -0.88 -20.97 18.78
CA SER A 185 -1.06 -22.14 19.60
C SER A 185 -1.18 -23.39 18.73
N TYR A 186 -0.66 -24.52 19.23
CA TYR A 186 -0.77 -25.82 18.56
C TYR A 186 -0.92 -26.94 19.59
N GLY A 187 -1.38 -28.10 19.13
CA GLY A 187 -1.49 -29.29 19.97
C GLY A 187 -0.17 -30.05 20.00
N TRP A 188 0.00 -31.01 19.09
CA TRP A 188 1.20 -31.86 19.00
C TRP A 188 1.95 -31.74 17.66
N SER A 189 1.51 -30.85 16.79
CA SER A 189 2.20 -30.49 15.55
C SER A 189 2.05 -29.00 15.32
N GLY A 190 3.14 -28.29 15.30
CA GLY A 190 3.22 -26.86 15.08
C GLY A 190 3.94 -26.54 13.78
#